data_bb0f7e7bfee22b280bb2e66e980c8e72
#
_entry.id   bb0f7e7bfee22b280bb2e66e980c8e72
#
_cell.length_a   1.000
_cell.length_b   1.000
_cell.length_c   1.000
_cell.angle_alpha   90.00
_cell.angle_beta   90.00
_cell.angle_gamma   90.00
#
_symmetry.space_group_name_H-M   'P 1'
#
loop_
_entity.id
_entity.type
_entity.pdbx_description
1 polymer ?
#
loop_
_entity_poly.entity_id
_entity_poly.type
_entity_poly.pdbx_seq_one_letter_code
_entity_poly.pdbx_strand_id
1 'polypeptide(L)'
;MCSSDLATAADRGLACIIAGAGGAAHLAGVLAAKCTIPVLGVPVPSKYLSGQDSLYSIVQMPKGIPVATFAIGEAGAGNAALFAVAILALSDKGLAEKLAAFRAAQREKVLSAKIPLEG
;
A
#
# COMPACT_ATOMS: atom_id res chain seq x y z
N MET A 1 -10.59 -15.63 2.70
CA MET A 1 -11.45 -14.53 3.20
C MET A 1 -12.86 -14.71 2.64
N CYS A 2 -13.84 -14.79 3.49
CA CYS A 2 -15.24 -14.96 3.09
C CYS A 2 -15.80 -13.65 2.54
N SER A 3 -16.70 -13.71 1.54
CA SER A 3 -17.33 -12.51 0.97
C SER A 3 -18.13 -11.70 2.01
N SER A 4 -18.65 -12.37 3.05
CA SER A 4 -19.32 -11.71 4.16
C SER A 4 -18.37 -10.83 4.99
N ASP A 5 -17.11 -11.22 5.14
CA ASP A 5 -16.12 -10.43 5.86
C ASP A 5 -15.82 -9.10 5.16
N LEU A 6 -15.84 -9.10 3.85
CA LEU A 6 -15.63 -7.90 3.04
C LEU A 6 -16.83 -6.98 3.06
N ALA A 7 -18.04 -7.54 2.98
CA ALA A 7 -19.28 -6.77 3.02
C ALA A 7 -19.45 -6.02 4.35
N THR A 8 -18.91 -6.58 5.44
CA THR A 8 -19.00 -5.97 6.79
C THR A 8 -17.75 -5.20 7.21
N ALA A 9 -16.74 -5.13 6.35
CA ALA A 9 -15.44 -4.53 6.70
C ALA A 9 -15.57 -3.07 7.17
N ALA A 10 -16.36 -2.26 6.48
CA ALA A 10 -16.62 -0.87 6.86
C ALA A 10 -17.36 -0.79 8.20
N ASP A 11 -18.38 -1.64 8.40
CA ASP A 11 -19.17 -1.68 9.63
C ASP A 11 -18.33 -2.12 10.84
N ARG A 12 -17.28 -2.90 10.61
CA ARG A 12 -16.34 -3.31 11.65
C ARG A 12 -15.24 -2.26 11.94
N GLY A 13 -15.32 -1.11 11.30
CA GLY A 13 -14.38 0.01 11.53
C GLY A 13 -13.04 -0.12 10.84
N LEU A 14 -12.90 -0.97 9.82
CA LEU A 14 -11.69 -1.04 9.01
C LEU A 14 -11.59 0.19 8.12
N ALA A 15 -10.45 0.88 8.15
CA ALA A 15 -10.22 2.11 7.40
C ALA A 15 -9.62 1.85 6.01
N CYS A 16 -8.84 0.79 5.87
CA CYS A 16 -8.24 0.38 4.60
C CYS A 16 -7.84 -1.10 4.65
N ILE A 17 -7.52 -1.64 3.49
CA ILE A 17 -7.05 -3.03 3.34
C ILE A 17 -5.76 -2.99 2.54
N ILE A 18 -4.72 -3.66 3.02
CA ILE A 18 -3.48 -3.87 2.26
C ILE A 18 -3.52 -5.28 1.69
N ALA A 19 -3.41 -5.39 0.38
CA ALA A 19 -3.48 -6.67 -0.32
C ALA A 19 -2.20 -6.93 -1.11
N GLY A 20 -1.43 -7.94 -0.72
CA GLY A 20 -0.27 -8.41 -1.47
C GLY A 20 -0.64 -9.60 -2.35
N ALA A 21 -0.29 -9.57 -3.62
CA ALA A 21 -0.58 -10.66 -4.54
C ALA A 21 0.48 -10.74 -5.64
N GLY A 22 0.77 -11.99 -6.07
CA GLY A 22 1.74 -12.28 -7.13
C GLY A 22 1.10 -12.88 -8.37
N GLY A 23 1.82 -12.86 -9.48
CA GLY A 23 1.37 -13.40 -10.75
C GLY A 23 0.14 -12.67 -11.31
N ALA A 24 -0.91 -13.42 -11.64
CA ALA A 24 -2.21 -12.84 -12.02
C ALA A 24 -2.93 -12.35 -10.75
N ALA A 25 -2.50 -11.21 -10.24
CA ALA A 25 -2.82 -10.69 -8.92
C ALA A 25 -4.21 -10.05 -8.87
N HIS A 26 -5.26 -10.85 -8.95
CA HIS A 26 -6.64 -10.37 -8.95
C HIS A 26 -7.20 -10.08 -7.56
N LEU A 27 -6.51 -10.48 -6.49
CA LEU A 27 -7.01 -10.35 -5.12
C LEU A 27 -7.39 -8.90 -4.77
N ALA A 28 -6.50 -7.95 -5.01
CA ALA A 28 -6.76 -6.54 -4.71
C ALA A 28 -8.00 -6.00 -5.45
N GLY A 29 -8.15 -6.37 -6.73
CA GLY A 29 -9.30 -5.99 -7.54
C GLY A 29 -10.61 -6.60 -7.05
N VAL A 30 -10.59 -7.87 -6.66
CA VAL A 30 -11.76 -8.55 -6.09
C VAL A 30 -12.20 -7.90 -4.79
N LEU A 31 -11.23 -7.55 -3.92
CA LEU A 31 -11.50 -6.85 -2.67
C LEU A 31 -12.12 -5.47 -2.94
N ALA A 32 -11.52 -4.71 -3.86
CA ALA A 32 -12.00 -3.36 -4.21
C ALA A 32 -13.42 -3.38 -4.82
N ALA A 33 -13.75 -4.44 -5.56
CA ALA A 33 -15.09 -4.58 -6.15
C ALA A 33 -16.17 -4.93 -5.12
N LYS A 34 -15.79 -5.47 -3.96
CA LYS A 34 -16.71 -5.94 -2.93
C LYS A 34 -16.87 -5.02 -1.73
N CYS A 35 -16.06 -3.98 -1.63
CA CYS A 35 -16.15 -3.03 -0.52
C CYS A 35 -15.80 -1.62 -1.02
N THR A 36 -16.18 -0.62 -0.22
CA THR A 36 -15.88 0.79 -0.49
C THR A 36 -14.69 1.31 0.31
N ILE A 37 -14.08 0.44 1.12
CA ILE A 37 -12.87 0.78 1.87
C ILE A 37 -11.70 0.90 0.91
N PRO A 38 -10.80 1.88 1.10
CA PRO A 38 -9.59 1.98 0.29
C PRO A 38 -8.77 0.69 0.27
N VAL A 39 -8.47 0.18 -0.92
CA VAL A 39 -7.62 -1.01 -1.10
C VAL A 39 -6.25 -0.57 -1.61
N LEU A 40 -5.22 -0.98 -0.89
CA LEU A 40 -3.81 -0.68 -1.16
C LEU A 40 -3.14 -1.95 -1.68
N GLY A 41 -2.89 -2.00 -2.98
CA GLY A 41 -2.34 -3.17 -3.65
C GLY A 41 -0.81 -3.16 -3.67
N VAL A 42 -0.20 -4.28 -3.29
CA VAL A 42 1.25 -4.47 -3.32
C VAL A 42 1.57 -5.64 -4.26
N PRO A 43 2.20 -5.38 -5.42
CA PRO A 43 2.65 -6.46 -6.30
C PRO A 43 3.77 -7.26 -5.62
N VAL A 44 3.61 -8.58 -5.59
CA VAL A 44 4.63 -9.49 -5.06
C VAL A 44 5.50 -9.99 -6.23
N PRO A 45 6.83 -10.10 -6.06
CA PRO A 45 7.70 -10.63 -7.10
C PRO A 45 7.23 -11.98 -7.60
N SER A 46 7.17 -12.15 -8.92
CA SER A 46 6.79 -13.38 -9.57
C SER A 46 8.02 -14.17 -10.06
N LYS A 47 7.82 -15.47 -10.30
CA LYS A 47 8.90 -16.37 -10.67
C LYS A 47 9.59 -15.98 -12.00
N TYR A 48 8.84 -15.51 -12.98
CA TYR A 48 9.34 -15.30 -14.34
C TYR A 48 9.56 -13.84 -14.70
N LEU A 49 8.71 -12.92 -14.22
CA LEU A 49 8.72 -11.51 -14.62
C LEU A 49 9.08 -10.55 -13.47
N SER A 50 9.58 -11.08 -12.35
CA SER A 50 10.04 -10.30 -11.20
C SER A 50 8.99 -9.33 -10.64
N GLY A 51 7.72 -9.66 -10.79
CA GLY A 51 6.60 -8.86 -10.29
C GLY A 51 5.97 -7.91 -11.30
N GLN A 52 6.48 -7.81 -12.53
CA GLN A 52 5.88 -6.95 -13.55
C GLN A 52 4.47 -7.38 -13.93
N ASP A 53 4.23 -8.69 -14.04
CA ASP A 53 2.90 -9.27 -14.27
C ASP A 53 1.96 -8.98 -13.10
N SER A 54 2.46 -9.08 -11.87
CA SER A 54 1.72 -8.71 -10.66
C SER A 54 1.35 -7.23 -10.68
N LEU A 55 2.29 -6.35 -11.03
CA LEU A 55 2.07 -4.91 -11.13
C LEU A 55 0.99 -4.58 -12.16
N TYR A 56 1.07 -5.12 -13.37
CA TYR A 56 0.08 -4.86 -14.41
C TYR A 56 -1.31 -5.37 -14.02
N SER A 57 -1.40 -6.51 -13.36
CA SER A 57 -2.67 -7.07 -12.89
C SER A 57 -3.35 -6.23 -11.83
N ILE A 58 -2.58 -5.54 -10.99
CA ILE A 58 -3.09 -4.69 -9.91
C ILE A 58 -3.40 -3.27 -10.41
N VAL A 59 -2.54 -2.70 -11.26
CA VAL A 59 -2.65 -1.29 -11.67
C VAL A 59 -3.70 -1.07 -12.74
N GLN A 60 -3.92 -2.05 -13.63
CA GLN A 60 -4.87 -1.94 -14.74
C GLN A 60 -6.28 -2.31 -14.28
N MET A 61 -6.89 -1.44 -13.50
CA MET A 61 -8.25 -1.62 -13.01
C MET A 61 -9.28 -0.96 -13.93
N PRO A 62 -10.47 -1.56 -14.10
CA PRO A 62 -11.54 -0.93 -14.87
C PRO A 62 -12.03 0.35 -14.19
N LYS A 63 -12.53 1.28 -15.00
CA LYS A 63 -13.11 2.52 -14.49
C LYS A 63 -14.24 2.21 -13.49
N GLY A 64 -14.14 2.80 -12.30
CA GLY A 64 -15.12 2.63 -11.25
C GLY A 64 -14.66 1.75 -10.08
N ILE A 65 -13.62 0.96 -10.26
CA ILE A 65 -13.07 0.09 -9.21
C ILE A 65 -11.59 0.44 -9.00
N PRO A 66 -11.28 1.46 -8.21
CA PRO A 66 -9.89 1.90 -8.02
C PRO A 66 -9.16 1.03 -7.00
N VAL A 67 -7.89 0.75 -7.28
CA VAL A 67 -6.92 0.16 -6.35
C VAL A 67 -5.68 1.05 -6.32
N ALA A 68 -5.29 1.51 -5.14
CA ALA A 68 -4.02 2.20 -4.98
C ALA A 68 -2.89 1.19 -5.11
N THR A 69 -1.94 1.42 -6.02
CA THR A 69 -0.89 0.46 -6.32
C THR A 69 0.47 1.00 -5.91
N PHE A 70 1.23 0.17 -5.22
CA PHE A 70 2.53 0.51 -4.66
C PHE A 70 3.67 -0.25 -5.37
N ALA A 71 4.90 0.01 -4.97
CA ALA A 71 6.06 -0.65 -5.55
C ALA A 71 6.04 -2.16 -5.36
N ILE A 72 6.76 -2.87 -6.22
CA ILE A 72 6.88 -4.33 -6.14
C ILE A 72 7.69 -4.72 -4.90
N GLY A 73 7.19 -5.68 -4.13
CA GLY A 73 7.90 -6.30 -3.04
C GLY A 73 7.93 -5.48 -1.74
N GLU A 74 9.02 -5.56 -1.00
CA GLU A 74 9.14 -4.99 0.35
C GLU A 74 8.98 -3.46 0.38
N ALA A 75 9.52 -2.76 -0.60
CA ALA A 75 9.37 -1.31 -0.70
C ALA A 75 7.90 -0.92 -0.82
N GLY A 76 7.15 -1.64 -1.64
CA GLY A 76 5.71 -1.43 -1.79
C GLY A 76 4.93 -1.75 -0.53
N ALA A 77 5.27 -2.82 0.16
CA ALA A 77 4.63 -3.18 1.43
C ALA A 77 4.86 -2.11 2.50
N GLY A 78 6.09 -1.63 2.64
CA GLY A 78 6.42 -0.53 3.54
C GLY A 78 5.66 0.76 3.21
N ASN A 79 5.64 1.13 1.94
CA ASN A 79 4.93 2.33 1.49
C ASN A 79 3.41 2.21 1.62
N ALA A 80 2.84 1.03 1.39
CA ALA A 80 1.42 0.79 1.62
C ALA A 80 1.07 0.96 3.10
N ALA A 81 1.90 0.44 4.00
CA ALA A 81 1.72 0.62 5.44
C ALA A 81 1.79 2.10 5.85
N LEU A 82 2.77 2.83 5.34
CA LEU A 82 2.90 4.28 5.60
C LEU A 82 1.73 5.07 5.03
N PHE A 83 1.23 4.67 3.87
CA PHE A 83 0.05 5.29 3.26
C PHE A 83 -1.21 5.03 4.09
N ALA A 84 -1.37 3.81 4.61
CA ALA A 84 -2.46 3.48 5.54
C ALA A 84 -2.39 4.35 6.80
N VAL A 85 -1.21 4.54 7.36
CA VAL A 85 -1.00 5.45 8.50
C VAL A 85 -1.38 6.88 8.13
N ALA A 86 -1.02 7.35 6.94
CA ALA A 86 -1.38 8.68 6.47
C ALA A 86 -2.90 8.87 6.35
N ILE A 87 -3.62 7.84 5.87
CA ILE A 87 -5.08 7.85 5.82
C ILE A 87 -5.67 7.97 7.23
N LEU A 88 -5.21 7.14 8.15
CA LEU A 88 -5.66 7.16 9.55
C LEU A 88 -5.31 8.47 10.25
N ALA A 89 -4.18 9.06 9.92
CA ALA A 89 -3.72 10.32 10.49
C ALA A 89 -4.60 11.52 10.13
N LEU A 90 -5.44 11.41 9.10
CA LEU A 90 -6.40 12.46 8.74
C LEU A 90 -7.37 12.76 9.87
N SER A 91 -7.68 11.76 10.70
CA SER A 91 -8.60 11.87 11.82
C SER A 91 -7.99 11.47 13.18
N ASP A 92 -6.68 11.28 13.24
CA ASP A 92 -5.95 10.91 14.45
C ASP A 92 -4.69 11.77 14.58
N LYS A 93 -4.75 12.76 15.45
CA LYS A 93 -3.66 13.71 15.68
C LYS A 93 -2.38 13.03 16.19
N GLY A 94 -2.52 12.03 17.05
CA GLY A 94 -1.38 11.27 17.57
C GLY A 94 -0.63 10.53 16.47
N LEU A 95 -1.34 9.91 15.53
CA LEU A 95 -0.74 9.28 14.35
C LEU A 95 -0.11 10.31 13.40
N ALA A 96 -0.75 11.46 13.23
CA ALA A 96 -0.19 12.53 12.41
C ALA A 96 1.16 13.00 12.95
N GLU A 97 1.28 13.17 14.27
CA GLU A 97 2.54 13.53 14.93
C GLU A 97 3.62 12.46 14.77
N LYS A 98 3.25 11.19 14.93
CA LYS A 98 4.18 10.07 14.73
C LYS A 98 4.67 9.97 13.29
N LEU A 99 3.79 10.17 12.32
CA LEU A 99 4.15 10.16 10.91
C LEU A 99 5.10 11.32 10.57
N ALA A 100 4.84 12.52 11.10
CA ALA A 100 5.71 13.67 10.93
C ALA A 100 7.10 13.41 11.54
N ALA A 101 7.17 12.80 12.71
CA ALA A 101 8.43 12.42 13.36
C ALA A 101 9.20 11.38 12.54
N PHE A 102 8.52 10.40 11.98
CA PHE A 102 9.13 9.41 11.09
C PHE A 102 9.75 10.07 9.85
N ARG A 103 9.04 10.99 9.22
CA ARG A 103 9.53 11.73 8.06
C ARG A 103 10.72 12.63 8.39
N ALA A 104 10.68 13.28 9.55
CA ALA A 104 11.80 14.09 10.03
C ALA A 104 13.05 13.22 10.27
N ALA A 105 12.90 12.05 10.88
CA ALA A 105 14.00 11.11 11.09
C ALA A 105 14.59 10.61 9.78
N GLN A 106 13.77 10.32 8.78
CA GLN A 106 14.25 9.96 7.45
C GLN A 106 15.06 11.08 6.79
N ARG A 107 14.56 12.31 6.89
CA ARG A 107 15.23 13.49 6.35
C ARG A 107 16.60 13.67 6.99
N GLU A 108 16.69 13.58 8.30
CA GLU A 108 17.95 13.66 9.06
C GLU A 108 18.94 12.59 8.60
N LYS A 109 18.47 11.37 8.43
CA LYS A 109 19.28 10.25 7.96
C LYS A 109 19.87 10.51 6.57
N VAL A 110 19.09 11.04 5.65
CA VAL A 110 19.54 11.39 4.29
C VAL A 110 20.51 12.55 4.32
N LEU A 111 20.25 13.60 5.09
CA LEU A 111 21.12 14.79 5.19
C LEU A 111 22.44 14.47 5.88
N SER A 112 22.46 13.54 6.81
CA SER A 112 23.68 13.10 7.50
C SER A 112 24.47 12.05 6.73
N ALA A 113 23.93 11.48 5.67
CA ALA A 113 24.64 10.54 4.82
C ALA A 113 25.77 11.26 4.09
N LYS A 114 27.00 10.87 4.39
CA LYS A 114 28.18 11.41 3.68
C LYS A 114 28.24 10.77 2.31
N ILE A 115 28.04 11.59 1.28
CA ILE A 115 28.35 11.17 -0.08
C ILE A 115 29.87 11.26 -0.20
N PRO A 116 30.60 10.16 -0.51
CA PRO A 116 32.01 10.27 -0.81
C PRO A 116 32.17 11.07 -2.09
N LEU A 117 32.59 12.32 -1.93
CA LEU A 117 33.05 13.12 -3.04
C LEU A 117 34.46 12.60 -3.37
N GLU A 118 34.55 11.82 -4.43
CA GLU A 118 35.85 11.57 -5.03
C GLU A 118 36.34 12.89 -5.57
N GLY A 119 37.38 13.39 -4.94
CA GLY A 119 38.07 14.56 -5.39
C GLY A 119 38.80 14.32 -6.68
#